data_c601417669c32d624bf1ae0b3b465429
#
_entry.id   c601417669c32d624bf1ae0b3b465429
#
_cell.length_a   1.000
_cell.length_b   1.000
_cell.length_c   1.000
_cell.angle_alpha   90.00
_cell.angle_beta   90.00
_cell.angle_gamma   90.00
#
_symmetry.space_group_name_H-M   'P 1'
#
loop_
_entity.id
_entity.type
_entity.pdbx_description
1 polymer ?
#
loop_
_entity_poly.entity_id
_entity_poly.type
_entity_poly.pdbx_seq_one_letter_code
_entity_poly.pdbx_strand_id
1 'polypeptide(L)'
;KPSSAASDVYKRQWEPLICLAEKTKGFSIEYFIIGEGVMKPVLEEKVRELELDNVHILPYQPRSLMPSILAYSDIQFIFMNPEMEMQGFPSKVYTIMACGRPLLVCSGKDTPIINFLQEHGCAKLITEKSLEKKVGEMVDWLNSVSRSELALLGRNGVEVIKRLYSKDVVTQKYVDLVEAL
;
A
#
# COMPACT_ATOMS: atom_id res chain seq x y z
N LYS A 1 17.55 -15.59 17.18
CA LYS A 1 17.53 -15.08 15.80
C LYS A 1 16.31 -15.64 15.08
N PRO A 2 15.53 -14.85 14.34
CA PRO A 2 14.50 -15.42 13.49
C PRO A 2 15.12 -16.44 12.53
N SER A 3 14.42 -17.52 12.21
CA SER A 3 14.91 -18.53 11.27
C SER A 3 15.15 -17.84 9.91
N SER A 4 16.11 -18.34 9.12
CA SER A 4 16.43 -17.77 7.80
C SER A 4 15.21 -17.68 6.90
N ALA A 5 14.29 -18.65 6.98
CA ALA A 5 13.03 -18.64 6.24
C ALA A 5 12.10 -17.46 6.63
N ALA A 6 11.97 -17.13 7.93
CA ALA A 6 11.17 -15.98 8.37
C ALA A 6 11.77 -14.66 7.88
N SER A 7 13.10 -14.52 7.88
CA SER A 7 13.76 -13.30 7.38
C SER A 7 13.54 -13.10 5.87
N ASP A 8 13.50 -14.18 5.09
CA ASP A 8 13.30 -14.09 3.63
C ASP A 8 11.86 -13.75 3.24
N VAL A 9 10.87 -14.20 4.03
CA VAL A 9 9.47 -13.82 3.87
C VAL A 9 9.28 -12.31 4.10
N TYR A 10 9.88 -11.75 5.15
CA TYR A 10 9.78 -10.32 5.45
C TYR A 10 10.54 -9.44 4.44
N LYS A 11 11.67 -9.89 3.89
CA LYS A 11 12.40 -9.18 2.83
C LYS A 11 11.54 -8.89 1.60
N ARG A 12 10.68 -9.82 1.21
CA ARG A 12 9.82 -9.69 0.03
C ARG A 12 8.81 -8.54 0.11
N GLN A 13 8.53 -8.02 1.31
CA GLN A 13 7.58 -6.92 1.49
C GLN A 13 8.19 -5.54 1.31
N TRP A 14 9.42 -5.31 1.75
CA TRP A 14 10.06 -3.98 1.66
C TRP A 14 11.09 -3.84 0.54
N GLU A 15 11.63 -4.95 0.04
CA GLU A 15 12.63 -4.95 -1.03
C GLU A 15 12.16 -4.21 -2.29
N PRO A 16 10.90 -4.38 -2.77
CA PRO A 16 10.42 -3.61 -3.91
C PRO A 16 10.44 -2.09 -3.67
N LEU A 17 10.17 -1.64 -2.44
CA LEU A 17 10.20 -0.23 -2.10
C LEU A 17 11.62 0.33 -2.12
N ILE A 18 12.58 -0.39 -1.55
CA ILE A 18 13.99 0.02 -1.55
C ILE A 18 14.56 0.07 -2.98
N CYS A 19 14.28 -0.96 -3.79
CA CYS A 19 14.70 -0.95 -5.20
C CYS A 19 14.02 0.18 -6.00
N LEU A 20 12.77 0.51 -5.69
CA LEU A 20 12.07 1.63 -6.28
C LEU A 20 12.72 2.96 -5.88
N ALA A 21 13.00 3.16 -4.60
CA ALA A 21 13.64 4.36 -4.08
C ALA A 21 15.04 4.57 -4.71
N GLU A 22 15.81 3.50 -4.87
CA GLU A 22 17.13 3.53 -5.53
C GLU A 22 17.00 3.96 -6.99
N LYS A 23 16.05 3.40 -7.75
CA LYS A 23 15.84 3.75 -9.16
C LYS A 23 15.23 5.13 -9.37
N THR A 24 14.66 5.72 -8.35
CA THR A 24 14.07 7.06 -8.39
C THR A 24 14.92 8.11 -7.65
N LYS A 25 16.18 7.80 -7.34
CA LYS A 25 17.13 8.82 -6.88
C LYS A 25 17.16 10.01 -7.83
N GLY A 26 17.08 11.21 -7.30
CA GLY A 26 17.05 12.43 -8.10
C GLY A 26 15.67 12.81 -8.66
N PHE A 27 14.64 12.00 -8.44
CA PHE A 27 13.26 12.40 -8.67
C PHE A 27 12.75 13.20 -7.47
N SER A 28 11.75 14.05 -7.67
CA SER A 28 11.05 14.76 -6.57
C SER A 28 10.05 13.82 -5.86
N ILE A 29 10.55 12.68 -5.36
CA ILE A 29 9.76 11.65 -4.69
C ILE A 29 10.42 11.30 -3.36
N GLU A 30 9.66 11.39 -2.28
CA GLU A 30 10.08 11.03 -0.94
C GLU A 30 9.27 9.82 -0.44
N TYR A 31 9.95 8.85 0.15
CA TYR A 31 9.35 7.62 0.69
C TYR A 31 9.37 7.64 2.20
N PHE A 32 8.20 7.45 2.81
CA PHE A 32 8.04 7.40 4.26
C PHE A 32 7.65 6.00 4.71
N ILE A 33 8.48 5.39 5.55
CA ILE A 33 8.22 4.11 6.17
C ILE A 33 7.99 4.38 7.66
N ILE A 34 6.76 4.18 8.12
CA ILE A 34 6.36 4.56 9.48
C ILE A 34 5.98 3.32 10.26
N GLY A 35 6.67 3.08 11.36
CA GLY A 35 6.38 1.95 12.23
C GLY A 35 7.60 1.37 12.93
N GLU A 36 7.36 0.30 13.66
CA GLU A 36 8.37 -0.48 14.36
C GLU A 36 8.26 -1.96 13.94
N GLY A 37 9.36 -2.68 14.04
CA GLY A 37 9.38 -4.11 13.71
C GLY A 37 10.78 -4.68 13.69
N VAL A 38 10.87 -6.01 13.72
CA VAL A 38 12.15 -6.74 13.75
C VAL A 38 13.05 -6.47 12.54
N MET A 39 12.48 -6.02 11.44
CA MET A 39 13.23 -5.71 10.22
C MET A 39 13.70 -4.26 10.12
N LYS A 40 13.30 -3.39 11.04
CA LYS A 40 13.67 -1.97 11.02
C LYS A 40 15.19 -1.75 10.98
N PRO A 41 16.01 -2.40 11.84
CA PRO A 41 17.47 -2.23 11.79
C PRO A 41 18.08 -2.65 10.43
N VAL A 42 17.58 -3.73 9.84
CA VAL A 42 18.04 -4.22 8.53
C VAL A 42 17.68 -3.22 7.43
N LEU A 43 16.51 -2.62 7.52
CA LEU A 43 16.04 -1.60 6.57
C LEU A 43 16.86 -0.31 6.69
N GLU A 44 17.12 0.16 7.91
CA GLU A 44 17.96 1.33 8.20
C GLU A 44 19.39 1.14 7.68
N GLU A 45 19.95 -0.05 7.87
CA GLU A 45 21.27 -0.39 7.33
C GLU A 45 21.27 -0.35 5.80
N LYS A 46 20.22 -0.92 5.17
CA LYS A 46 20.11 -0.95 3.70
C LYS A 46 19.96 0.44 3.09
N VAL A 47 19.16 1.30 3.72
CA VAL A 47 19.00 2.71 3.31
C VAL A 47 20.34 3.44 3.38
N ARG A 48 21.12 3.21 4.44
CA ARG A 48 22.46 3.81 4.60
C ARG A 48 23.48 3.26 3.58
N GLU A 49 23.52 1.93 3.38
CA GLU A 49 24.44 1.29 2.41
C GLU A 49 24.21 1.78 0.98
N LEU A 50 22.96 2.01 0.60
CA LEU A 50 22.57 2.46 -0.72
C LEU A 50 22.52 3.99 -0.83
N GLU A 51 22.84 4.70 0.26
CA GLU A 51 22.81 6.17 0.32
C GLU A 51 21.46 6.74 -0.20
N LEU A 52 20.33 6.21 0.32
CA LEU A 52 18.99 6.62 -0.08
C LEU A 52 18.55 7.83 0.76
N ASP A 53 18.83 9.03 0.27
CA ASP A 53 18.43 10.30 0.89
C ASP A 53 16.93 10.61 0.73
N ASN A 54 16.26 9.92 -0.20
CA ASN A 54 14.83 10.01 -0.46
C ASN A 54 13.98 8.99 0.36
N VAL A 55 14.56 8.28 1.35
CA VAL A 55 13.84 7.32 2.20
C VAL A 55 13.91 7.73 3.66
N HIS A 56 12.75 7.94 4.28
CA HIS A 56 12.61 8.34 5.68
C HIS A 56 11.98 7.23 6.51
N ILE A 57 12.73 6.68 7.46
CA ILE A 57 12.24 5.66 8.39
C ILE A 57 11.87 6.36 9.71
N LEU A 58 10.58 6.42 9.99
CA LEU A 58 10.04 7.10 11.16
C LEU A 58 9.52 6.08 12.20
N PRO A 59 9.58 6.43 13.49
CA PRO A 59 9.02 5.57 14.54
C PRO A 59 7.50 5.48 14.42
N TYR A 60 6.92 4.54 15.19
CA TYR A 60 5.46 4.42 15.31
C TYR A 60 4.83 5.76 15.71
N GLN A 61 3.75 6.11 15.04
CA GLN A 61 3.01 7.34 15.28
C GLN A 61 1.68 7.05 16.01
N PRO A 62 1.23 7.96 16.88
CA PRO A 62 -0.06 7.82 17.54
C PRO A 62 -1.21 7.62 16.54
N ARG A 63 -2.15 6.73 16.88
CA ARG A 63 -3.29 6.41 16.01
C ARG A 63 -4.13 7.66 15.64
N SER A 64 -4.18 8.65 16.52
CA SER A 64 -4.85 9.94 16.28
C SER A 64 -4.25 10.75 15.11
N LEU A 65 -2.97 10.53 14.78
CA LEU A 65 -2.29 11.21 13.68
C LEU A 65 -2.47 10.49 12.33
N MET A 66 -2.98 9.25 12.32
CA MET A 66 -3.10 8.47 11.09
C MET A 66 -3.88 9.17 9.97
N PRO A 67 -5.02 9.84 10.21
CA PRO A 67 -5.70 10.59 9.16
C PRO A 67 -4.84 11.68 8.53
N SER A 68 -4.08 12.40 9.36
CA SER A 68 -3.18 13.46 8.88
C SER A 68 -1.99 12.91 8.10
N ILE A 69 -1.41 11.81 8.55
CA ILE A 69 -0.31 11.11 7.86
C ILE A 69 -0.78 10.61 6.48
N LEU A 70 -1.94 9.96 6.44
CA LEU A 70 -2.53 9.51 5.18
C LEU A 70 -2.86 10.69 4.26
N ALA A 71 -3.39 11.79 4.80
CA ALA A 71 -3.70 12.99 4.04
C ALA A 71 -2.46 13.72 3.50
N TYR A 72 -1.33 13.59 4.16
CA TYR A 72 -0.06 14.19 3.72
C TYR A 72 0.53 13.47 2.49
N SER A 73 0.36 12.15 2.38
CA SER A 73 0.92 11.38 1.27
C SER A 73 0.12 11.56 -0.03
N ASP A 74 0.82 11.53 -1.15
CA ASP A 74 0.20 11.51 -2.48
C ASP A 74 -0.24 10.10 -2.88
N ILE A 75 0.52 9.07 -2.49
CA ILE A 75 0.29 7.66 -2.83
C ILE A 75 0.56 6.79 -1.60
N GLN A 76 -0.25 5.75 -1.40
CA GLN A 76 -0.03 4.74 -0.38
C GLN A 76 0.36 3.41 -1.00
N PHE A 77 1.43 2.79 -0.49
CA PHE A 77 1.93 1.51 -0.98
C PHE A 77 1.40 0.34 -0.17
N ILE A 78 1.05 -0.75 -0.87
CA ILE A 78 0.75 -2.05 -0.27
C ILE A 78 1.52 -3.14 -1.02
N PHE A 79 2.44 -3.78 -0.34
CA PHE A 79 3.15 -4.95 -0.84
C PHE A 79 2.60 -6.18 -0.12
N MET A 80 1.89 -7.05 -0.86
CA MET A 80 1.35 -8.28 -0.29
C MET A 80 2.46 -9.33 -0.15
N ASN A 81 2.39 -10.07 0.95
CA ASN A 81 3.21 -11.27 1.09
C ASN A 81 2.63 -12.38 0.21
N PRO A 82 3.41 -12.99 -0.70
CA PRO A 82 2.94 -14.06 -1.58
C PRO A 82 2.32 -15.26 -0.85
N GLU A 83 2.76 -15.54 0.39
CA GLU A 83 2.22 -16.64 1.18
C GLU A 83 0.83 -16.35 1.78
N MET A 84 0.48 -15.06 1.92
CA MET A 84 -0.75 -14.60 2.57
C MET A 84 -1.74 -13.93 1.60
N GLU A 85 -1.32 -13.64 0.38
CA GLU A 85 -2.11 -12.83 -0.56
C GLU A 85 -3.46 -13.44 -0.96
N MET A 86 -3.60 -14.77 -0.87
CA MET A 86 -4.85 -15.49 -1.10
C MET A 86 -5.71 -15.63 0.15
N GLN A 87 -5.13 -15.45 1.35
CA GLN A 87 -5.80 -15.72 2.63
C GLN A 87 -6.25 -14.45 3.34
N GLY A 88 -5.75 -13.29 2.93
CA GLY A 88 -5.96 -12.04 3.64
C GLY A 88 -6.31 -10.85 2.75
N PHE A 89 -7.20 -10.00 3.29
CA PHE A 89 -7.47 -8.68 2.74
C PHE A 89 -7.03 -7.62 3.76
N PRO A 90 -6.04 -6.76 3.44
CA PRO A 90 -5.54 -5.79 4.41
C PRO A 90 -6.59 -4.73 4.74
N SER A 91 -7.06 -4.70 5.98
CA SER A 91 -8.08 -3.73 6.42
C SER A 91 -7.67 -2.26 6.22
N LYS A 92 -6.37 -1.97 6.20
CA LYS A 92 -5.85 -0.62 5.92
C LYS A 92 -6.26 -0.08 4.55
N VAL A 93 -6.59 -0.93 3.58
CA VAL A 93 -7.11 -0.53 2.25
C VAL A 93 -8.33 0.39 2.42
N TYR A 94 -9.29 -0.03 3.24
CA TYR A 94 -10.52 0.76 3.47
C TYR A 94 -10.23 2.12 4.11
N THR A 95 -9.29 2.18 5.04
CA THR A 95 -8.90 3.44 5.68
C THR A 95 -8.22 4.39 4.69
N ILE A 96 -7.32 3.88 3.85
CA ILE A 96 -6.63 4.65 2.81
C ILE A 96 -7.64 5.20 1.79
N MET A 97 -8.55 4.34 1.31
CA MET A 97 -9.62 4.74 0.39
C MET A 97 -10.53 5.79 1.02
N ALA A 98 -10.91 5.64 2.29
CA ALA A 98 -11.73 6.62 3.01
C ALA A 98 -11.05 8.00 3.12
N CYS A 99 -9.71 8.03 3.19
CA CYS A 99 -8.93 9.27 3.17
C CYS A 99 -8.72 9.84 1.75
N GLY A 100 -9.28 9.23 0.72
CA GLY A 100 -9.16 9.67 -0.66
C GLY A 100 -7.75 9.57 -1.23
N ARG A 101 -6.94 8.64 -0.71
CA ARG A 101 -5.58 8.44 -1.20
C ARG A 101 -5.52 7.29 -2.20
N PRO A 102 -4.87 7.50 -3.36
CA PRO A 102 -4.65 6.43 -4.31
C PRO A 102 -3.70 5.38 -3.73
N LEU A 103 -3.95 4.14 -4.11
CA LEU A 103 -3.13 2.99 -3.73
C LEU A 103 -2.23 2.58 -4.89
N LEU A 104 -0.98 2.20 -4.59
CA LEU A 104 -0.16 1.37 -5.44
C LEU A 104 0.00 0.02 -4.77
N VAL A 105 -0.52 -1.03 -5.38
CA VAL A 105 -0.61 -2.37 -4.77
C VAL A 105 0.16 -3.38 -5.60
N CYS A 106 1.10 -4.07 -4.94
CA CYS A 106 1.82 -5.19 -5.51
C CYS A 106 1.29 -6.49 -4.87
N SER A 107 0.69 -7.36 -5.69
CA SER A 107 0.17 -8.68 -5.28
C SER A 107 0.15 -9.62 -6.48
N GLY A 108 -0.04 -10.90 -6.23
CA GLY A 108 -0.26 -11.88 -7.29
C GLY A 108 -1.54 -11.57 -8.08
N LYS A 109 -1.55 -12.02 -9.34
CA LYS A 109 -2.72 -11.94 -10.20
C LYS A 109 -3.88 -12.74 -9.57
N ASP A 110 -5.09 -12.27 -9.78
CA ASP A 110 -6.34 -12.93 -9.33
C ASP A 110 -6.49 -13.07 -7.79
N THR A 111 -5.74 -12.27 -7.02
CA THR A 111 -5.91 -12.21 -5.56
C THR A 111 -7.13 -11.38 -5.17
N PRO A 112 -7.72 -11.59 -3.97
CA PRO A 112 -8.89 -10.84 -3.51
C PRO A 112 -8.68 -9.31 -3.55
N ILE A 113 -7.48 -8.84 -3.19
CA ILE A 113 -7.18 -7.40 -3.21
C ILE A 113 -7.08 -6.86 -4.64
N ILE A 114 -6.47 -7.59 -5.57
CA ILE A 114 -6.36 -7.17 -6.98
C ILE A 114 -7.74 -7.11 -7.61
N ASN A 115 -8.55 -8.16 -7.47
CA ASN A 115 -9.90 -8.21 -8.03
C ASN A 115 -10.78 -7.06 -7.50
N PHE A 116 -10.76 -6.83 -6.19
CA PHE A 116 -11.51 -5.74 -5.57
C PHE A 116 -11.09 -4.36 -6.07
N LEU A 117 -9.78 -4.07 -6.09
CA LEU A 117 -9.30 -2.75 -6.48
C LEU A 117 -9.42 -2.50 -7.99
N GLN A 118 -9.32 -3.55 -8.81
CA GLN A 118 -9.53 -3.49 -10.24
C GLN A 118 -10.99 -3.17 -10.58
N GLU A 119 -11.94 -3.84 -9.93
CA GLU A 119 -13.38 -3.59 -10.09
C GLU A 119 -13.74 -2.12 -9.82
N HIS A 120 -13.06 -1.52 -8.84
CA HIS A 120 -13.40 -0.18 -8.37
C HIS A 120 -12.52 0.93 -8.94
N GLY A 121 -11.47 0.62 -9.68
CA GLY A 121 -10.60 1.61 -10.33
C GLY A 121 -10.00 2.65 -9.38
N CYS A 122 -9.58 2.23 -8.19
CA CYS A 122 -9.08 3.12 -7.14
C CYS A 122 -7.59 2.91 -6.79
N ALA A 123 -6.86 2.14 -7.62
CA ALA A 123 -5.46 1.82 -7.39
C ALA A 123 -4.69 1.60 -8.70
N LYS A 124 -3.37 1.84 -8.65
CA LYS A 124 -2.43 1.22 -9.58
C LYS A 124 -2.12 -0.18 -9.08
N LEU A 125 -2.27 -1.17 -9.95
CA LEU A 125 -2.06 -2.58 -9.64
C LEU A 125 -0.82 -3.09 -10.36
N ILE A 126 0.07 -3.73 -9.63
CA ILE A 126 1.30 -4.34 -10.12
C ILE A 126 1.23 -5.84 -9.80
N THR A 127 1.11 -6.67 -10.82
CA THR A 127 0.97 -8.13 -10.66
C THR A 127 2.20 -8.92 -11.13
N GLU A 128 3.25 -8.21 -11.52
CA GLU A 128 4.51 -8.81 -11.94
C GLU A 128 5.18 -9.58 -10.80
N LYS A 129 5.67 -10.78 -11.10
CA LYS A 129 6.37 -11.64 -10.14
C LYS A 129 7.84 -11.27 -10.00
N SER A 130 8.50 -10.94 -11.10
CA SER A 130 9.91 -10.52 -11.12
C SER A 130 10.07 -9.18 -10.41
N LEU A 131 11.01 -9.10 -9.47
CA LEU A 131 11.31 -7.86 -8.75
C LEU A 131 11.70 -6.74 -9.73
N GLU A 132 12.55 -7.03 -10.68
CA GLU A 132 13.04 -6.07 -11.66
C GLU A 132 11.90 -5.50 -12.51
N LYS A 133 11.04 -6.35 -13.08
CA LYS A 133 9.89 -5.92 -13.88
C LYS A 133 8.86 -5.16 -13.03
N LYS A 134 8.59 -5.64 -11.82
CA LYS A 134 7.71 -4.97 -10.84
C LYS A 134 8.18 -3.55 -10.56
N VAL A 135 9.46 -3.39 -10.25
CA VAL A 135 10.05 -2.07 -9.98
C VAL A 135 10.06 -1.21 -11.24
N GLY A 136 10.38 -1.78 -12.41
CA GLY A 136 10.30 -1.08 -13.69
C GLY A 136 8.91 -0.51 -13.95
N GLU A 137 7.86 -1.33 -13.80
CA GLU A 137 6.46 -0.88 -13.96
C GLU A 137 6.06 0.22 -12.96
N MET A 138 6.54 0.14 -11.72
CA MET A 138 6.33 1.22 -10.74
C MET A 138 7.01 2.52 -11.14
N VAL A 139 8.26 2.47 -11.59
CA VAL A 139 9.02 3.63 -12.06
C VAL A 139 8.33 4.29 -13.25
N ASP A 140 7.94 3.49 -14.26
CA ASP A 140 7.27 4.00 -15.46
C ASP A 140 5.96 4.69 -15.11
N TRP A 141 5.17 4.11 -14.20
CA TRP A 141 3.93 4.71 -13.74
C TRP A 141 4.17 6.00 -12.95
N LEU A 142 5.11 6.02 -12.00
CA LEU A 142 5.43 7.22 -11.22
C LEU A 142 5.93 8.37 -12.10
N ASN A 143 6.62 8.07 -13.21
CA ASN A 143 7.07 9.07 -14.18
C ASN A 143 5.94 9.63 -15.05
N SER A 144 4.89 8.86 -15.27
CA SER A 144 3.82 9.22 -16.22
C SER A 144 2.53 9.68 -15.54
N VAL A 145 2.29 9.27 -14.29
CA VAL A 145 1.03 9.56 -13.59
C VAL A 145 0.84 11.06 -13.37
N SER A 146 -0.31 11.55 -13.77
CA SER A 146 -0.69 12.95 -13.54
C SER A 146 -1.36 13.16 -12.17
N ARG A 147 -1.32 14.39 -11.66
CA ARG A 147 -2.07 14.76 -10.45
C ARG A 147 -3.57 14.54 -10.60
N SER A 148 -4.11 14.73 -11.80
CA SER A 148 -5.52 14.49 -12.09
C SER A 148 -5.89 13.00 -12.00
N GLU A 149 -5.01 12.13 -12.46
CA GLU A 149 -5.17 10.67 -12.34
C GLU A 149 -5.10 10.21 -10.88
N LEU A 150 -4.12 10.69 -10.12
CA LEU A 150 -4.04 10.41 -8.68
C LEU A 150 -5.31 10.86 -7.95
N ALA A 151 -5.80 12.06 -8.27
CA ALA A 151 -7.04 12.57 -7.69
C ALA A 151 -8.27 11.74 -8.10
N LEU A 152 -8.31 11.21 -9.32
CA LEU A 152 -9.38 10.31 -9.77
C LEU A 152 -9.37 9.00 -9.00
N LEU A 153 -8.22 8.34 -8.89
CA LEU A 153 -8.06 7.10 -8.12
C LEU A 153 -8.50 7.29 -6.66
N GLY A 154 -8.09 8.40 -6.04
CA GLY A 154 -8.49 8.73 -4.67
C GLY A 154 -10.00 8.95 -4.53
N ARG A 155 -10.63 9.71 -5.45
CA ARG A 155 -12.10 9.92 -5.46
C ARG A 155 -12.87 8.61 -5.62
N ASN A 156 -12.45 7.74 -6.53
CA ASN A 156 -13.07 6.45 -6.72
C ASN A 156 -13.07 5.64 -5.41
N GLY A 157 -11.94 5.65 -4.68
CA GLY A 157 -11.85 5.01 -3.37
C GLY A 157 -12.86 5.56 -2.37
N VAL A 158 -12.99 6.88 -2.25
CA VAL A 158 -13.98 7.51 -1.36
C VAL A 158 -15.40 7.10 -1.70
N GLU A 159 -15.76 7.12 -2.98
CA GLU A 159 -17.10 6.74 -3.42
C GLU A 159 -17.45 5.28 -3.11
N VAL A 160 -16.48 4.38 -3.28
CA VAL A 160 -16.65 2.96 -2.89
C VAL A 160 -16.91 2.84 -1.39
N ILE A 161 -16.12 3.52 -0.56
CA ILE A 161 -16.29 3.48 0.89
C ILE A 161 -17.66 4.04 1.30
N LYS A 162 -18.07 5.19 0.77
CA LYS A 162 -19.37 5.78 1.08
C LYS A 162 -20.52 4.85 0.70
N ARG A 163 -20.46 4.28 -0.50
CA ARG A 163 -21.55 3.46 -1.05
C ARG A 163 -21.66 2.07 -0.41
N LEU A 164 -20.54 1.42 -0.07
CA LEU A 164 -20.53 0.01 0.29
C LEU A 164 -20.12 -0.28 1.73
N TYR A 165 -19.30 0.60 2.33
CA TYR A 165 -18.59 0.34 3.59
C TYR A 165 -18.71 1.46 4.64
N SER A 166 -19.57 2.47 4.40
CA SER A 166 -19.87 3.43 5.46
C SER A 166 -20.57 2.75 6.64
N LYS A 167 -20.42 3.32 7.84
CA LYS A 167 -21.03 2.78 9.06
C LYS A 167 -22.52 2.52 8.87
N ASP A 168 -23.24 3.49 8.29
CA ASP A 168 -24.68 3.40 8.12
C ASP A 168 -25.06 2.26 7.15
N VAL A 169 -24.37 2.14 6.02
CA VAL A 169 -24.61 1.07 5.05
C VAL A 169 -24.32 -0.30 5.64
N VAL A 170 -23.21 -0.44 6.37
CA VAL A 170 -22.89 -1.73 6.99
C VAL A 170 -23.85 -2.06 8.11
N THR A 171 -24.22 -1.08 8.94
CA THR A 171 -25.21 -1.28 10.02
C THR A 171 -26.57 -1.71 9.44
N GLN A 172 -27.03 -1.06 8.37
CA GLN A 172 -28.31 -1.42 7.74
C GLN A 172 -28.30 -2.86 7.22
N LYS A 173 -27.21 -3.32 6.60
CA LYS A 173 -27.08 -4.71 6.15
C LYS A 173 -27.21 -5.72 7.30
N TYR A 174 -26.71 -5.39 8.48
CA TYR A 174 -26.88 -6.24 9.67
C TYR A 174 -28.32 -6.24 10.16
N VAL A 175 -29.00 -5.07 10.18
CA VAL A 175 -30.43 -4.98 10.55
C VAL A 175 -31.25 -5.81 9.59
N ASP A 176 -31.09 -5.62 8.29
CA ASP A 176 -31.83 -6.36 7.26
C ASP A 176 -31.64 -7.88 7.39
N LEU A 177 -30.41 -8.32 7.71
CA LEU A 177 -30.12 -9.74 7.94
C LEU A 177 -30.86 -10.29 9.15
N VAL A 178 -30.90 -9.55 10.26
CA VAL A 178 -31.59 -9.97 11.49
C VAL A 178 -33.10 -9.98 11.31
N GLU A 179 -33.66 -9.01 10.57
CA GLU A 179 -35.10 -8.94 10.29
C GLU A 179 -35.59 -10.02 9.31
N ALA A 180 -34.66 -10.62 8.54
CA ALA A 180 -34.96 -11.71 7.61
C ALA A 180 -34.93 -13.12 8.25
N LEU A 181 -34.55 -13.23 9.54
CA LEU A 181 -34.52 -14.49 10.32
C LEU A 181 -35.82 -14.73 11.02
#